data_4a712b27292335fac5cfabd77af5da2c
#
_entry.id   4a712b27292335fac5cfabd77af5da2c
#
_cell.length_a   1.000
_cell.length_b   1.000
_cell.length_c   1.000
_cell.angle_alpha   90.00
_cell.angle_beta   90.00
_cell.angle_gamma   90.00
#
_symmetry.space_group_name_H-M   'P 1'
#
loop_
_entity.id
_entity.type
_entity.pdbx_description
1 polymer ?
#
loop_
_entity_poly.entity_id
_entity_poly.type
_entity_poly.pdbx_seq_one_letter_code
_entity_poly.pdbx_strand_id
1 'polypeptide(L)'
;STIRAIIMFILKIIGEVLGRKYDAITAISLAGLVLLVQNPFVVCNSGFQMSFGAIIAIVLILPIVEEILNTDNKIIKVLSANFTISLVMNPILAWNYYELPTFSFLLNIVVVPLMSVVIVSSIVGIFCSCIMFGFGKVVIFPGCGILELYTFLCNIINKSSVASIVVGQPKVTIIIVYYAILLVVLFGLKNIRTKYTRAEKERNIIKKETGLVLEKKAKKERRIKGQNVKLRLACIVGFLLLNCLIYYIPNPGFYITFINVGQGDGILIHGDNGTKVMVDGGSTSEKQVAKNCIVPY
;
A
#
# COMPACT_ATOMS: atom_id res chain seq x y z
N SER A 1 6.02 -10.25 -11.75
CA SER A 1 4.63 -10.07 -11.25
C SER A 1 3.66 -11.08 -11.85
N THR A 2 3.70 -11.33 -13.16
CA THR A 2 2.78 -12.21 -13.90
C THR A 2 2.78 -13.65 -13.38
N ILE A 3 3.96 -14.25 -13.17
CA ILE A 3 4.09 -15.63 -12.67
C ILE A 3 3.40 -15.81 -11.33
N ARG A 4 3.52 -14.81 -10.42
CA ARG A 4 2.85 -14.82 -9.11
C ARG A 4 1.34 -14.84 -9.25
N ALA A 5 0.79 -14.00 -10.11
CA ALA A 5 -0.65 -13.95 -10.36
C ALA A 5 -1.16 -15.28 -10.96
N ILE A 6 -0.41 -15.87 -11.88
CA ILE A 6 -0.73 -17.17 -12.48
C ILE A 6 -0.73 -18.28 -11.43
N ILE A 7 0.30 -18.36 -10.58
CA ILE A 7 0.39 -19.38 -9.52
C ILE A 7 -0.82 -19.25 -8.57
N MET A 8 -1.13 -18.04 -8.12
CA MET A 8 -2.26 -17.81 -7.20
C MET A 8 -3.61 -18.15 -7.85
N PHE A 9 -3.77 -17.84 -9.15
CA PHE A 9 -4.97 -18.18 -9.90
C PHE A 9 -5.15 -19.69 -10.07
N ILE A 10 -4.06 -20.41 -10.40
CA ILE A 10 -4.06 -21.88 -10.49
C ILE A 10 -4.39 -22.51 -9.15
N LEU A 11 -3.81 -22.02 -8.05
CA LEU A 11 -4.11 -22.53 -6.70
C LEU A 11 -5.57 -22.30 -6.32
N LYS A 12 -6.16 -21.18 -6.74
CA LYS A 12 -7.59 -20.91 -6.54
C LYS A 12 -8.44 -21.95 -7.27
N ILE A 13 -8.17 -22.19 -8.56
CA ILE A 13 -8.91 -23.18 -9.36
C ILE A 13 -8.77 -24.59 -8.76
N ILE A 14 -7.54 -24.99 -8.40
CA ILE A 14 -7.30 -26.30 -7.78
C ILE A 14 -8.10 -26.42 -6.47
N GLY A 15 -8.12 -25.36 -5.64
CA GLY A 15 -8.91 -25.33 -4.40
C GLY A 15 -10.40 -25.50 -4.65
N GLU A 16 -10.96 -24.85 -5.65
CA GLU A 16 -12.36 -24.96 -6.05
C GLU A 16 -12.69 -26.36 -6.58
N VAL A 17 -11.83 -26.92 -7.43
CA VAL A 17 -12.00 -28.28 -7.98
C VAL A 17 -11.95 -29.36 -6.88
N LEU A 18 -11.08 -29.18 -5.89
CA LEU A 18 -10.96 -30.08 -4.74
C LEU A 18 -12.06 -29.87 -3.68
N GLY A 19 -13.02 -28.97 -3.92
CA GLY A 19 -14.11 -28.68 -2.99
C GLY A 19 -13.64 -28.05 -1.66
N ARG A 20 -12.42 -27.51 -1.61
CA ARG A 20 -11.86 -26.83 -0.44
C ARG A 20 -12.12 -25.34 -0.49
N LYS A 21 -12.40 -24.75 0.67
CA LYS A 21 -12.50 -23.28 0.77
C LYS A 21 -11.14 -22.66 0.46
N TYR A 22 -11.13 -21.72 -0.50
CA TYR A 22 -9.93 -20.95 -0.83
C TYR A 22 -9.52 -20.09 0.36
N ASP A 23 -8.31 -20.32 0.87
CA ASP A 23 -7.67 -19.46 1.87
C ASP A 23 -6.57 -18.66 1.21
N ALA A 24 -6.75 -17.33 1.18
CA ALA A 24 -5.81 -16.41 0.54
C ALA A 24 -4.42 -16.44 1.19
N ILE A 25 -4.33 -16.63 2.51
CA ILE A 25 -3.07 -16.68 3.25
C ILE A 25 -2.26 -17.91 2.81
N THR A 26 -2.90 -19.05 2.76
CA THR A 26 -2.28 -20.31 2.30
C THR A 26 -1.81 -20.21 0.85
N ALA A 27 -2.62 -19.62 -0.03
CA ALA A 27 -2.26 -19.44 -1.43
C ALA A 27 -1.07 -18.51 -1.62
N ILE A 28 -0.99 -17.41 -0.87
CA ILE A 28 0.15 -16.48 -0.91
C ILE A 28 1.42 -17.15 -0.38
N SER A 29 1.31 -17.88 0.73
CA SER A 29 2.44 -18.57 1.34
C SER A 29 3.01 -19.63 0.39
N LEU A 30 2.15 -20.40 -0.27
CA LEU A 30 2.58 -21.41 -1.24
C LEU A 30 3.18 -20.77 -2.48
N ALA A 31 2.58 -19.69 -3.01
CA ALA A 31 3.14 -18.96 -4.14
C ALA A 31 4.51 -18.37 -3.80
N GLY A 32 4.66 -17.82 -2.58
CA GLY A 32 5.93 -17.31 -2.07
C GLY A 32 6.98 -18.41 -1.98
N LEU A 33 6.62 -19.57 -1.42
CA LEU A 33 7.51 -20.71 -1.27
C LEU A 33 8.00 -21.24 -2.62
N VAL A 34 7.11 -21.40 -3.60
CA VAL A 34 7.50 -21.83 -4.96
C VAL A 34 8.51 -20.90 -5.59
N LEU A 35 8.31 -19.57 -5.44
CA LEU A 35 9.24 -18.59 -6.00
C LEU A 35 10.57 -18.56 -5.27
N LEU A 36 10.59 -18.75 -3.95
CA LEU A 36 11.80 -18.78 -3.14
C LEU A 36 12.65 -20.04 -3.40
N VAL A 37 12.02 -21.17 -3.65
CA VAL A 37 12.72 -22.42 -4.03
C VAL A 37 13.40 -22.26 -5.38
N GLN A 38 12.78 -21.53 -6.32
CA GLN A 38 13.40 -21.27 -7.64
C GLN A 38 14.57 -20.28 -7.54
N ASN A 39 14.43 -19.22 -6.75
CA ASN A 39 15.48 -18.23 -6.56
C ASN A 39 15.28 -17.52 -5.21
N PRO A 40 16.10 -17.81 -4.18
CA PRO A 40 15.97 -17.19 -2.87
C PRO A 40 16.20 -15.68 -2.88
N PHE A 41 16.96 -15.14 -3.84
CA PHE A 41 17.22 -13.70 -3.96
C PHE A 41 16.01 -12.89 -4.46
N VAL A 42 14.93 -13.55 -4.87
CA VAL A 42 13.68 -12.87 -5.26
C VAL A 42 13.12 -11.99 -4.12
N VAL A 43 13.40 -12.31 -2.85
CA VAL A 43 13.00 -11.50 -1.68
C VAL A 43 13.55 -10.08 -1.75
N CYS A 44 14.76 -9.91 -2.27
CA CYS A 44 15.40 -8.59 -2.42
C CYS A 44 14.86 -7.81 -3.63
N ASN A 45 14.06 -8.43 -4.49
CA ASN A 45 13.47 -7.75 -5.64
C ASN A 45 12.30 -6.86 -5.22
N SER A 46 12.37 -5.58 -5.56
CA SER A 46 11.32 -4.58 -5.25
C SER A 46 9.94 -5.02 -5.72
N GLY A 47 9.84 -5.58 -6.92
CA GLY A 47 8.59 -6.09 -7.46
C GLY A 47 8.00 -7.26 -6.65
N PHE A 48 8.82 -8.12 -6.03
CA PHE A 48 8.36 -9.16 -5.10
C PHE A 48 7.83 -8.53 -3.81
N GLN A 49 8.63 -7.67 -3.19
CA GLN A 49 8.26 -7.00 -1.93
C GLN A 49 6.95 -6.20 -2.07
N MET A 50 6.80 -5.43 -3.15
CA MET A 50 5.60 -4.64 -3.40
C MET A 50 4.36 -5.52 -3.63
N SER A 51 4.47 -6.61 -4.42
CA SER A 51 3.32 -7.48 -4.66
C SER A 51 2.87 -8.22 -3.41
N PHE A 52 3.80 -8.81 -2.68
CA PHE A 52 3.47 -9.54 -1.45
C PHE A 52 3.04 -8.58 -0.35
N GLY A 53 3.68 -7.42 -0.22
CA GLY A 53 3.28 -6.36 0.70
C GLY A 53 1.84 -5.90 0.47
N ALA A 54 1.45 -5.64 -0.78
CA ALA A 54 0.08 -5.25 -1.11
C ALA A 54 -0.95 -6.34 -0.75
N ILE A 55 -0.64 -7.61 -1.02
CA ILE A 55 -1.56 -8.70 -0.70
C ILE A 55 -1.66 -8.92 0.81
N ILE A 56 -0.54 -8.86 1.54
CA ILE A 56 -0.52 -8.90 3.01
C ILE A 56 -1.36 -7.75 3.58
N ALA A 57 -1.22 -6.54 3.04
CA ALA A 57 -2.02 -5.40 3.46
C ALA A 57 -3.52 -5.67 3.33
N ILE A 58 -3.95 -6.21 2.18
CA ILE A 58 -5.38 -6.46 1.90
C ILE A 58 -5.92 -7.66 2.69
N VAL A 59 -5.15 -8.74 2.81
CA VAL A 59 -5.66 -10.00 3.39
C VAL A 59 -5.56 -10.01 4.92
N LEU A 60 -4.47 -9.48 5.50
CA LEU A 60 -4.23 -9.53 6.94
C LEU A 60 -4.62 -8.24 7.66
N ILE A 61 -4.27 -7.08 7.10
CA ILE A 61 -4.40 -5.81 7.80
C ILE A 61 -5.74 -5.13 7.53
N LEU A 62 -6.21 -5.12 6.29
CA LEU A 62 -7.47 -4.48 5.92
C LEU A 62 -8.69 -4.98 6.73
N PRO A 63 -8.88 -6.30 6.97
CA PRO A 63 -10.00 -6.77 7.78
C PRO A 63 -9.97 -6.23 9.21
N ILE A 64 -8.78 -6.06 9.80
CA ILE A 64 -8.61 -5.47 11.13
C ILE A 64 -9.02 -3.99 11.11
N VAL A 65 -8.59 -3.25 10.10
CA VAL A 65 -8.93 -1.83 9.93
C VAL A 65 -10.44 -1.66 9.70
N GLU A 66 -11.05 -2.50 8.87
CA GLU A 66 -12.50 -2.47 8.63
C GLU A 66 -13.31 -2.80 9.89
N GLU A 67 -12.86 -3.79 10.67
CA GLU A 67 -13.46 -4.11 11.98
C GLU A 67 -13.38 -2.92 12.95
N ILE A 68 -12.25 -2.21 12.99
CA ILE A 68 -12.06 -1.02 13.81
C ILE A 68 -12.98 0.12 13.35
N LEU A 69 -13.05 0.37 12.04
CA LEU A 69 -13.86 1.46 11.48
C LEU A 69 -15.36 1.18 11.57
N ASN A 70 -15.76 -0.08 11.50
CA ASN A 70 -17.14 -0.55 11.60
C ASN A 70 -18.13 0.34 10.85
N THR A 71 -17.98 0.41 9.52
CA THR A 71 -18.80 1.26 8.68
C THR A 71 -19.28 0.49 7.45
N ASP A 72 -20.53 0.73 7.06
CA ASP A 72 -21.13 0.12 5.86
C ASP A 72 -21.01 1.02 4.62
N ASN A 73 -20.49 2.22 4.80
CA ASN A 73 -20.32 3.15 3.70
C ASN A 73 -19.22 2.67 2.74
N LYS A 74 -19.60 2.44 1.48
CA LYS A 74 -18.69 1.97 0.42
C LYS A 74 -17.49 2.89 0.21
N ILE A 75 -17.68 4.20 0.29
CA ILE A 75 -16.60 5.18 0.12
C ILE A 75 -15.55 5.02 1.22
N ILE A 76 -15.99 4.86 2.49
CA ILE A 76 -15.07 4.70 3.61
C ILE A 76 -14.32 3.36 3.49
N LYS A 77 -14.94 2.31 2.97
CA LYS A 77 -14.27 1.02 2.72
C LYS A 77 -13.18 1.15 1.65
N VAL A 78 -13.43 1.85 0.56
CA VAL A 78 -12.42 2.11 -0.48
C VAL A 78 -11.27 2.96 0.08
N LEU A 79 -11.59 3.99 0.86
CA LEU A 79 -10.59 4.82 1.52
C LEU A 79 -9.75 4.02 2.53
N SER A 80 -10.37 3.13 3.31
CA SER A 80 -9.65 2.30 4.28
C SER A 80 -8.72 1.29 3.60
N ALA A 81 -9.12 0.73 2.46
CA ALA A 81 -8.28 -0.16 1.67
C ALA A 81 -7.04 0.57 1.13
N ASN A 82 -7.22 1.73 0.49
CA ASN A 82 -6.12 2.56 -0.01
C ASN A 82 -5.17 2.99 1.12
N PHE A 83 -5.73 3.39 2.25
CA PHE A 83 -4.99 3.75 3.44
C PHE A 83 -4.13 2.59 3.98
N THR A 84 -4.73 1.40 4.07
CA THR A 84 -4.05 0.20 4.56
C THR A 84 -2.92 -0.23 3.63
N ILE A 85 -3.15 -0.17 2.32
CA ILE A 85 -2.11 -0.46 1.33
C ILE A 85 -0.95 0.54 1.47
N SER A 86 -1.24 1.84 1.56
CA SER A 86 -0.20 2.87 1.74
C SER A 86 0.61 2.67 3.03
N LEU A 87 -0.04 2.30 4.14
CA LEU A 87 0.64 1.98 5.41
C LEU A 87 1.70 0.90 5.25
N VAL A 88 1.39 -0.16 4.53
CA VAL A 88 2.32 -1.29 4.34
C VAL A 88 3.36 -0.97 3.28
N MET A 89 2.98 -0.22 2.24
CA MET A 89 3.84 0.01 1.10
C MET A 89 4.86 1.12 1.31
N ASN A 90 4.55 2.15 2.13
CA ASN A 90 5.43 3.30 2.29
C ASN A 90 6.86 2.94 2.73
N PRO A 91 7.10 2.05 3.74
CA PRO A 91 8.47 1.66 4.09
C PRO A 91 9.20 0.91 2.96
N ILE A 92 8.45 0.09 2.21
CA ILE A 92 9.00 -0.68 1.07
C ILE A 92 9.37 0.28 -0.06
N LEU A 93 8.55 1.29 -0.34
CA LEU A 93 8.82 2.32 -1.34
C LEU A 93 10.03 3.17 -0.93
N ALA A 94 10.06 3.64 0.31
CA ALA A 94 11.19 4.40 0.83
C ALA A 94 12.52 3.62 0.76
N TRP A 95 12.48 2.30 1.04
CA TRP A 95 13.66 1.43 0.96
C TRP A 95 14.17 1.23 -0.47
N ASN A 96 13.26 1.04 -1.44
CA ASN A 96 13.63 0.68 -2.81
C ASN A 96 13.80 1.89 -3.74
N TYR A 97 13.05 2.96 -3.49
CA TYR A 97 13.01 4.13 -4.40
C TYR A 97 13.43 5.43 -3.74
N TYR A 98 13.67 5.43 -2.42
CA TYR A 98 14.09 6.60 -1.63
C TYR A 98 13.10 7.79 -1.66
N GLU A 99 11.94 7.60 -2.29
CA GLU A 99 10.90 8.58 -2.46
C GLU A 99 9.54 8.06 -1.99
N LEU A 100 8.72 8.95 -1.45
CA LEU A 100 7.34 8.67 -1.09
C LEU A 100 6.40 9.55 -1.95
N PRO A 101 5.53 8.95 -2.77
CA PRO A 101 4.58 9.69 -3.58
C PRO A 101 3.44 10.23 -2.70
N THR A 102 3.39 11.55 -2.51
CA THR A 102 2.42 12.22 -1.62
C THR A 102 0.99 12.08 -2.11
N PHE A 103 0.78 12.12 -3.43
CA PHE A 103 -0.55 12.10 -4.05
C PHE A 103 -1.03 10.70 -4.45
N SER A 104 -0.24 9.65 -4.19
CA SER A 104 -0.62 8.28 -4.58
C SER A 104 -1.95 7.85 -3.96
N PHE A 105 -2.24 8.27 -2.73
CA PHE A 105 -3.50 7.98 -2.06
C PHE A 105 -4.70 8.56 -2.81
N LEU A 106 -4.61 9.81 -3.28
CA LEU A 106 -5.67 10.47 -4.05
C LEU A 106 -5.81 9.85 -5.44
N LEU A 107 -4.69 9.59 -6.11
CA LEU A 107 -4.69 8.95 -7.42
C LEU A 107 -5.34 7.56 -7.37
N ASN A 108 -5.03 6.76 -6.37
CA ASN A 108 -5.55 5.41 -6.22
C ASN A 108 -7.08 5.36 -6.06
N ILE A 109 -7.71 6.42 -5.54
CA ILE A 109 -9.18 6.50 -5.46
C ILE A 109 -9.81 6.51 -6.86
N VAL A 110 -9.15 7.15 -7.82
CA VAL A 110 -9.63 7.26 -9.20
C VAL A 110 -9.11 6.09 -10.04
N VAL A 111 -7.82 5.79 -9.93
CA VAL A 111 -7.12 4.80 -10.76
C VAL A 111 -7.63 3.38 -10.51
N VAL A 112 -7.76 2.97 -9.24
CA VAL A 112 -8.09 1.58 -8.89
C VAL A 112 -9.46 1.14 -9.45
N PRO A 113 -10.56 1.88 -9.30
CA PRO A 113 -11.85 1.46 -9.86
C PRO A 113 -11.88 1.49 -11.39
N LEU A 114 -11.22 2.47 -12.01
CA LEU A 114 -11.18 2.59 -13.48
C LEU A 114 -10.26 1.56 -14.14
N MET A 115 -9.26 1.05 -13.42
CA MET A 115 -8.34 0.04 -13.94
C MET A 115 -9.06 -1.26 -14.32
N SER A 116 -10.16 -1.58 -13.64
CA SER A 116 -11.00 -2.74 -14.00
C SER A 116 -11.58 -2.60 -15.39
N VAL A 117 -12.00 -1.39 -15.79
CA VAL A 117 -12.53 -1.12 -17.14
C VAL A 117 -11.40 -1.23 -18.18
N VAL A 118 -10.21 -0.71 -17.87
CA VAL A 118 -9.05 -0.81 -18.75
C VAL A 118 -8.69 -2.28 -19.01
N ILE A 119 -8.63 -3.11 -17.98
CA ILE A 119 -8.29 -4.52 -18.11
C ILE A 119 -9.33 -5.27 -18.94
N VAL A 120 -10.62 -5.09 -18.63
CA VAL A 120 -11.71 -5.78 -19.32
C VAL A 120 -11.75 -5.35 -20.79
N SER A 121 -11.71 -4.05 -21.10
CA SER A 121 -11.72 -3.54 -22.46
C SER A 121 -10.51 -4.01 -23.27
N SER A 122 -9.32 -4.10 -22.65
CA SER A 122 -8.12 -4.60 -23.29
C SER A 122 -8.22 -6.09 -23.63
N ILE A 123 -8.67 -6.92 -22.68
CA ILE A 123 -8.82 -8.37 -22.90
C ILE A 123 -9.86 -8.63 -23.99
N VAL A 124 -11.07 -8.07 -23.84
CA VAL A 124 -12.16 -8.24 -24.82
C VAL A 124 -11.75 -7.68 -26.19
N GLY A 125 -11.07 -6.54 -26.22
CA GLY A 125 -10.58 -5.91 -27.44
C GLY A 125 -9.56 -6.77 -28.19
N ILE A 126 -8.65 -7.45 -27.48
CA ILE A 126 -7.70 -8.39 -28.10
C ILE A 126 -8.47 -9.54 -28.76
N PHE A 127 -9.43 -10.17 -28.06
CA PHE A 127 -10.24 -11.23 -28.66
C PHE A 127 -11.07 -10.75 -29.86
N CYS A 128 -11.69 -9.60 -29.75
CA CYS A 128 -12.44 -9.01 -30.88
C CYS A 128 -11.56 -8.66 -32.07
N SER A 129 -10.32 -8.24 -31.83
CA SER A 129 -9.35 -7.95 -32.91
C SER A 129 -8.92 -9.19 -33.68
N CYS A 130 -8.93 -10.37 -33.05
CA CYS A 130 -8.66 -11.63 -33.74
C CYS A 130 -9.76 -12.00 -34.74
N ILE A 131 -10.99 -11.55 -34.53
CA ILE A 131 -12.14 -11.81 -35.43
C ILE A 131 -12.22 -10.68 -36.47
N MET A 132 -12.15 -9.42 -36.04
CA MET A 132 -12.31 -8.27 -36.90
C MET A 132 -11.54 -7.06 -36.34
N PHE A 133 -10.45 -6.66 -36.99
CA PHE A 133 -9.51 -5.65 -36.51
C PHE A 133 -10.19 -4.29 -36.25
N GLY A 134 -11.15 -3.88 -37.03
CA GLY A 134 -11.90 -2.63 -36.83
C GLY A 134 -12.75 -2.63 -35.58
N PHE A 135 -13.36 -3.76 -35.22
CA PHE A 135 -14.20 -3.91 -34.04
C PHE A 135 -13.36 -3.90 -32.76
N GLY A 136 -12.18 -4.51 -32.78
CA GLY A 136 -11.26 -4.48 -31.67
C GLY A 136 -10.84 -3.08 -31.25
N LYS A 137 -10.62 -2.17 -32.21
CA LYS A 137 -10.29 -0.76 -31.92
C LYS A 137 -11.40 -0.04 -31.14
N VAL A 138 -12.66 -0.27 -31.50
CA VAL A 138 -13.81 0.35 -30.82
C VAL A 138 -13.92 -0.13 -29.37
N VAL A 139 -13.67 -1.42 -29.13
CA VAL A 139 -13.75 -2.01 -27.79
C VAL A 139 -12.59 -1.56 -26.88
N ILE A 140 -11.39 -1.32 -27.44
CA ILE A 140 -10.23 -0.83 -26.68
C ILE A 140 -10.32 0.68 -26.40
N PHE A 141 -11.05 1.44 -27.19
CA PHE A 141 -11.14 2.91 -27.10
C PHE A 141 -11.42 3.44 -25.69
N PRO A 142 -12.38 2.90 -24.88
CA PRO A 142 -12.61 3.35 -23.51
C PRO A 142 -11.39 3.17 -22.62
N GLY A 143 -10.66 2.05 -22.79
CA GLY A 143 -9.42 1.79 -22.05
C GLY A 143 -8.33 2.80 -22.38
N CYS A 144 -8.15 3.16 -23.64
CA CYS A 144 -7.20 4.20 -24.07
C CYS A 144 -7.55 5.56 -23.48
N GLY A 145 -8.82 5.97 -23.51
CA GLY A 145 -9.25 7.24 -22.93
C GLY A 145 -8.99 7.33 -21.41
N ILE A 146 -9.18 6.22 -20.69
CA ILE A 146 -8.85 6.16 -19.24
C ILE A 146 -7.33 6.29 -19.04
N LEU A 147 -6.50 5.64 -19.85
CA LEU A 147 -5.05 5.77 -19.76
C LEU A 147 -4.56 7.19 -20.08
N GLU A 148 -5.17 7.87 -21.05
CA GLU A 148 -4.90 9.29 -21.31
C GLU A 148 -5.29 10.17 -20.13
N LEU A 149 -6.43 9.90 -19.48
CA LEU A 149 -6.83 10.58 -18.25
C LEU A 149 -5.77 10.38 -17.14
N TYR A 150 -5.24 9.16 -16.98
CA TYR A 150 -4.18 8.91 -15.99
C TYR A 150 -2.92 9.71 -16.30
N THR A 151 -2.49 9.71 -17.56
CA THR A 151 -1.34 10.48 -18.00
C THR A 151 -1.52 11.97 -17.74
N PHE A 152 -2.71 12.49 -18.01
CA PHE A 152 -3.05 13.88 -17.72
C PHE A 152 -3.01 14.20 -16.23
N LEU A 153 -3.60 13.36 -15.37
CA LEU A 153 -3.57 13.53 -13.91
C LEU A 153 -2.15 13.47 -13.37
N CYS A 154 -1.34 12.52 -13.82
CA CYS A 154 0.06 12.41 -13.43
C CYS A 154 0.87 13.63 -13.86
N ASN A 155 0.64 14.17 -15.05
CA ASN A 155 1.33 15.36 -15.54
C ASN A 155 0.99 16.62 -14.72
N ILE A 156 -0.28 16.75 -14.28
CA ILE A 156 -0.67 17.86 -13.38
C ILE A 156 0.07 17.74 -12.04
N ILE A 157 0.10 16.54 -11.45
CA ILE A 157 0.73 16.31 -10.17
C ILE A 157 2.24 16.51 -10.26
N ASN A 158 2.90 15.99 -11.30
CA ASN A 158 4.33 16.12 -11.50
C ASN A 158 4.82 17.58 -11.70
N LYS A 159 3.93 18.50 -12.06
CA LYS A 159 4.26 19.94 -12.08
C LYS A 159 4.38 20.54 -10.68
N SER A 160 3.85 19.87 -9.67
CA SER A 160 3.97 20.30 -8.28
C SER A 160 5.31 19.84 -7.70
N SER A 161 6.06 20.74 -7.07
CA SER A 161 7.30 20.42 -6.35
C SER A 161 7.10 19.48 -5.15
N VAL A 162 5.86 19.17 -4.79
CA VAL A 162 5.47 18.29 -3.67
C VAL A 162 4.93 16.94 -4.18
N ALA A 163 5.12 16.62 -5.46
CA ALA A 163 4.60 15.37 -6.06
C ALA A 163 5.20 14.12 -5.42
N SER A 164 6.49 14.12 -5.16
CA SER A 164 7.20 13.11 -4.37
C SER A 164 8.06 13.80 -3.32
N ILE A 165 8.17 13.19 -2.16
CA ILE A 165 9.07 13.63 -1.10
C ILE A 165 10.24 12.67 -1.07
N VAL A 166 11.43 13.20 -1.32
CA VAL A 166 12.68 12.44 -1.19
C VAL A 166 12.96 12.24 0.29
N VAL A 167 12.98 10.99 0.72
CA VAL A 167 13.17 10.60 2.13
C VAL A 167 14.58 10.08 2.36
N GLY A 168 15.26 9.63 1.29
CA GLY A 168 16.52 8.89 1.39
C GLY A 168 16.28 7.45 1.83
N GLN A 169 17.37 6.70 2.03
CA GLN A 169 17.31 5.30 2.43
C GLN A 169 17.11 5.15 3.95
N PRO A 170 15.94 4.70 4.43
CA PRO A 170 15.73 4.48 5.85
C PRO A 170 16.59 3.29 6.34
N LYS A 171 17.13 3.36 7.55
CA LYS A 171 17.84 2.21 8.15
C LYS A 171 16.88 1.03 8.33
N VAL A 172 17.36 -0.19 8.14
CA VAL A 172 16.58 -1.42 8.36
C VAL A 172 15.92 -1.44 9.75
N THR A 173 16.62 -0.95 10.76
CA THR A 173 16.08 -0.84 12.13
C THR A 173 14.81 0.01 12.19
N ILE A 174 14.76 1.13 11.45
CA ILE A 174 13.58 2.00 11.40
C ILE A 174 12.39 1.26 10.77
N ILE A 175 12.64 0.50 9.71
CA ILE A 175 11.60 -0.30 9.04
C ILE A 175 11.04 -1.38 9.98
N ILE A 176 11.92 -2.09 10.70
CA ILE A 176 11.50 -3.11 11.67
C ILE A 176 10.68 -2.47 12.79
N VAL A 177 11.14 -1.35 13.35
CA VAL A 177 10.41 -0.61 14.39
C VAL A 177 9.06 -0.12 13.87
N TYR A 178 9.02 0.38 12.64
CA TYR A 178 7.79 0.82 12.00
C TYR A 178 6.73 -0.30 11.95
N TYR A 179 7.10 -1.47 11.42
CA TYR A 179 6.16 -2.60 11.35
C TYR A 179 5.80 -3.16 12.73
N ALA A 180 6.73 -3.17 13.69
CA ALA A 180 6.43 -3.57 15.06
C ALA A 180 5.40 -2.63 15.70
N ILE A 181 5.57 -1.32 15.59
CA ILE A 181 4.62 -0.33 16.09
C ILE A 181 3.27 -0.47 15.37
N LEU A 182 3.28 -0.64 14.04
CA LEU A 182 2.07 -0.84 13.25
C LEU A 182 1.25 -2.02 13.77
N LEU A 183 1.89 -3.16 14.00
CA LEU A 183 1.23 -4.35 14.54
C LEU A 183 0.70 -4.11 15.95
N VAL A 184 1.50 -3.54 16.85
CA VAL A 184 1.08 -3.24 18.24
C VAL A 184 -0.15 -2.30 18.24
N VAL A 185 -0.14 -1.27 17.43
CA VAL A 185 -1.26 -0.31 17.33
C VAL A 185 -2.51 -1.01 16.80
N LEU A 186 -2.39 -1.78 15.72
CA LEU A 186 -3.54 -2.48 15.12
C LEU A 186 -4.15 -3.50 16.09
N PHE A 187 -3.32 -4.33 16.72
CA PHE A 187 -3.81 -5.32 17.70
C PHE A 187 -4.38 -4.64 18.95
N GLY A 188 -3.76 -3.56 19.43
CA GLY A 188 -4.27 -2.76 20.53
C GLY A 188 -5.66 -2.18 20.23
N LEU A 189 -5.82 -1.55 19.08
CA LEU A 189 -7.09 -0.98 18.64
C LEU A 189 -8.16 -2.06 18.42
N LYS A 190 -7.80 -3.21 17.86
CA LYS A 190 -8.69 -4.37 17.73
C LYS A 190 -9.18 -4.86 19.08
N ASN A 191 -8.28 -5.05 20.05
CA ASN A 191 -8.63 -5.49 21.40
C ASN A 191 -9.57 -4.51 22.10
N ILE A 192 -9.30 -3.22 21.98
CA ILE A 192 -10.18 -2.16 22.51
C ILE A 192 -11.57 -2.30 21.87
N ARG A 193 -11.64 -2.43 20.54
CA ARG A 193 -12.91 -2.55 19.81
C ARG A 193 -13.69 -3.80 20.24
N THR A 194 -13.03 -4.94 20.32
CA THR A 194 -13.65 -6.22 20.73
C THR A 194 -14.22 -6.13 22.16
N LYS A 195 -13.49 -5.51 23.10
CA LYS A 195 -14.01 -5.26 24.46
C LYS A 195 -15.28 -4.41 24.44
N TYR A 196 -15.30 -3.34 23.63
CA TYR A 196 -16.50 -2.49 23.51
C TYR A 196 -17.69 -3.24 22.92
N THR A 197 -17.46 -4.05 21.88
CA THR A 197 -18.53 -4.83 21.25
C THR A 197 -19.11 -5.89 22.18
N ARG A 198 -18.27 -6.54 23.00
CA ARG A 198 -18.73 -7.49 24.04
C ARG A 198 -19.55 -6.79 25.10
N ALA A 199 -19.04 -5.73 25.68
CA ALA A 199 -19.77 -4.94 26.69
C ALA A 199 -21.10 -4.38 26.16
N GLU A 200 -21.19 -4.11 24.87
CA GLU A 200 -22.42 -3.66 24.22
C GLU A 200 -23.42 -4.82 24.06
N LYS A 201 -22.97 -6.00 23.66
CA LYS A 201 -23.84 -7.20 23.58
C LYS A 201 -24.41 -7.56 24.95
N GLU A 202 -23.57 -7.63 25.97
CA GLU A 202 -24.02 -7.94 27.35
C GLU A 202 -25.07 -6.93 27.84
N ARG A 203 -24.86 -5.62 27.61
CA ARG A 203 -25.82 -4.58 27.97
C ARG A 203 -27.12 -4.70 27.19
N ASN A 204 -27.09 -5.12 25.94
CA ASN A 204 -28.30 -5.28 25.12
C ASN A 204 -29.12 -6.50 25.58
N ILE A 205 -28.48 -7.57 26.06
CA ILE A 205 -29.14 -8.74 26.66
C ILE A 205 -29.84 -8.31 27.96
N ILE A 206 -29.14 -7.67 28.87
CA ILE A 206 -29.70 -7.17 30.15
C ILE A 206 -30.87 -6.21 29.93
N LYS A 207 -30.82 -5.38 28.88
CA LYS A 207 -31.91 -4.45 28.54
C LYS A 207 -33.15 -5.12 27.97
N LYS A 208 -32.96 -6.22 27.24
CA LYS A 208 -34.06 -7.01 26.69
C LYS A 208 -34.86 -7.71 27.82
N GLU A 209 -34.15 -8.04 28.90
CA GLU A 209 -34.75 -8.67 30.09
C GLU A 209 -35.45 -7.68 31.01
N THR A 210 -34.96 -6.42 31.09
CA THR A 210 -35.49 -5.42 32.07
C THR A 210 -36.49 -4.41 31.53
N GLY A 211 -36.87 -4.45 30.27
CA GLY A 211 -37.97 -3.60 29.70
C GLY A 211 -37.77 -2.08 29.64
N LEU A 212 -36.64 -1.56 30.05
CA LEU A 212 -36.30 -0.11 30.14
C LEU A 212 -35.76 0.46 28.82
N VAL A 213 -36.61 0.70 27.83
CA VAL A 213 -36.15 0.73 26.43
C VAL A 213 -36.00 2.09 25.77
N LEU A 214 -36.63 3.18 26.16
CA LEU A 214 -36.80 4.27 25.20
C LEU A 214 -35.94 5.54 25.38
N GLU A 215 -35.67 6.02 26.57
CA GLU A 215 -34.99 7.31 26.74
C GLU A 215 -33.45 7.27 26.64
N LYS A 216 -32.84 6.12 26.94
CA LYS A 216 -31.37 5.94 26.91
C LYS A 216 -30.80 5.64 25.52
N LYS A 217 -31.65 5.36 24.52
CA LYS A 217 -31.22 4.98 23.17
C LYS A 217 -30.54 6.14 22.44
N ALA A 218 -31.11 7.32 22.45
CA ALA A 218 -30.55 8.51 21.77
C ALA A 218 -29.21 8.99 22.38
N LYS A 219 -29.10 8.97 23.71
CA LYS A 219 -27.86 9.37 24.41
C LYS A 219 -26.73 8.36 24.20
N LYS A 220 -27.07 7.07 24.00
CA LYS A 220 -26.16 5.99 23.73
C LYS A 220 -25.65 6.02 22.27
N GLU A 221 -26.52 6.27 21.30
CA GLU A 221 -26.11 6.42 19.89
C GLU A 221 -25.10 7.56 19.70
N ARG A 222 -25.33 8.69 20.36
CA ARG A 222 -24.38 9.83 20.37
C ARG A 222 -23.03 9.43 20.98
N ARG A 223 -23.02 8.63 22.05
CA ARG A 223 -21.78 8.21 22.72
C ARG A 223 -20.97 7.21 21.87
N ILE A 224 -21.65 6.25 21.22
CA ILE A 224 -21.01 5.28 20.30
C ILE A 224 -20.49 6.01 19.07
N LYS A 225 -21.26 6.94 18.50
CA LYS A 225 -20.84 7.75 17.36
C LYS A 225 -19.60 8.59 17.71
N GLY A 226 -19.55 9.18 18.91
CA GLY A 226 -18.40 9.94 19.41
C GLY A 226 -17.15 9.06 19.65
N GLN A 227 -17.31 7.84 20.12
CA GLN A 227 -16.19 6.91 20.32
C GLN A 227 -15.62 6.40 19.00
N ASN A 228 -16.48 6.10 18.02
CA ASN A 228 -16.03 5.73 16.68
C ASN A 228 -15.26 6.87 16.01
N VAL A 229 -15.64 8.13 16.24
CA VAL A 229 -14.89 9.29 15.75
C VAL A 229 -13.50 9.39 16.41
N LYS A 230 -13.42 9.23 17.73
CA LYS A 230 -12.14 9.24 18.45
C LYS A 230 -11.20 8.13 17.98
N LEU A 231 -11.74 6.92 17.75
CA LEU A 231 -10.95 5.79 17.27
C LEU A 231 -10.43 6.03 15.83
N ARG A 232 -11.28 6.58 14.96
CA ARG A 232 -10.89 6.99 13.60
C ARG A 232 -9.80 8.05 13.62
N LEU A 233 -9.94 9.04 14.50
CA LEU A 233 -8.95 10.11 14.67
C LEU A 233 -7.61 9.54 15.17
N ALA A 234 -7.64 8.62 16.13
CA ALA A 234 -6.46 7.92 16.62
C ALA A 234 -5.75 7.12 15.52
N CYS A 235 -6.50 6.46 14.62
CA CYS A 235 -5.92 5.78 13.46
C CYS A 235 -5.23 6.76 12.52
N ILE A 236 -5.85 7.91 12.22
CA ILE A 236 -5.26 8.93 11.34
C ILE A 236 -4.00 9.53 11.96
N VAL A 237 -4.06 9.90 13.24
CA VAL A 237 -2.89 10.44 13.97
C VAL A 237 -1.77 9.40 14.04
N GLY A 238 -2.10 8.14 14.35
CA GLY A 238 -1.13 7.04 14.37
C GLY A 238 -0.46 6.84 13.01
N PHE A 239 -1.21 6.96 11.91
CA PHE A 239 -0.67 6.92 10.56
C PHE A 239 0.31 8.06 10.28
N LEU A 240 -0.07 9.29 10.62
CA LEU A 240 0.81 10.45 10.41
C LEU A 240 2.10 10.30 11.22
N LEU A 241 2.00 9.87 12.47
CA LEU A 241 3.18 9.62 13.32
C LEU A 241 4.07 8.51 12.77
N LEU A 242 3.48 7.40 12.30
CA LEU A 242 4.22 6.30 11.68
C LEU A 242 4.95 6.75 10.41
N ASN A 243 4.32 7.56 9.57
CA ASN A 243 4.99 8.08 8.39
C ASN A 243 6.12 9.05 8.78
N CYS A 244 5.96 9.87 9.83
CA CYS A 244 7.03 10.73 10.33
C CYS A 244 8.28 9.94 10.77
N LEU A 245 8.15 8.69 11.22
CA LEU A 245 9.31 7.84 11.55
C LEU A 245 10.18 7.53 10.34
N ILE A 246 9.60 7.43 9.16
CA ILE A 246 10.34 7.16 7.92
C ILE A 246 11.21 8.37 7.54
N TYR A 247 10.76 9.59 7.87
CA TYR A 247 11.52 10.83 7.64
C TYR A 247 12.68 11.04 8.61
N TYR A 248 12.73 10.25 9.69
CA TYR A 248 13.81 10.36 10.66
C TYR A 248 15.06 9.66 10.14
N ILE A 249 15.95 10.42 9.50
CA ILE A 249 17.28 9.97 9.10
C ILE A 249 18.26 10.49 10.16
N PRO A 250 18.78 9.63 11.05
CA PRO A 250 19.80 10.05 12.00
C PRO A 250 21.06 10.42 11.24
N ASN A 251 21.68 11.55 11.61
CA ASN A 251 22.93 12.01 11.02
C ASN A 251 24.05 10.98 11.37
N PRO A 252 24.57 10.18 10.44
CA PRO A 252 25.44 9.06 10.76
C PRO A 252 26.92 9.45 10.96
N GLY A 253 27.22 10.76 10.98
CA GLY A 253 28.60 11.25 11.02
C GLY A 253 29.29 11.24 9.65
N PHE A 254 30.61 11.03 9.64
CA PHE A 254 31.36 10.92 8.38
C PHE A 254 31.12 9.56 7.73
N TYR A 255 30.72 9.55 6.45
CA TYR A 255 30.60 8.34 5.65
C TYR A 255 30.78 8.63 4.16
N ILE A 256 31.21 7.59 3.44
CA ILE A 256 31.39 7.64 1.99
C ILE A 256 30.46 6.59 1.38
N THR A 257 29.67 7.04 0.41
CA THR A 257 28.73 6.17 -0.31
C THR A 257 29.12 6.05 -1.76
N PHE A 258 29.18 4.82 -2.25
CA PHE A 258 29.28 4.52 -3.67
C PHE A 258 27.88 4.32 -4.22
N ILE A 259 27.42 5.24 -5.07
CA ILE A 259 26.08 5.20 -5.67
C ILE A 259 26.16 4.34 -6.93
N ASN A 260 25.23 3.39 -7.05
CA ASN A 260 25.12 2.61 -8.27
C ASN A 260 24.47 3.46 -9.37
N VAL A 261 25.30 4.02 -10.22
CA VAL A 261 24.88 4.84 -11.37
C VAL A 261 24.86 4.05 -12.69
N GLY A 262 25.02 2.72 -12.63
CA GLY A 262 25.16 1.86 -13.79
C GLY A 262 26.60 1.81 -14.28
N GLN A 263 26.85 2.08 -15.56
CA GLN A 263 28.19 2.21 -16.12
C GLN A 263 28.76 3.61 -15.87
N GLY A 264 29.45 3.79 -14.77
CA GLY A 264 30.06 5.04 -14.33
C GLY A 264 30.31 5.01 -12.83
N ASP A 265 30.92 6.07 -12.31
CA ASP A 265 31.24 6.23 -10.91
C ASP A 265 30.35 7.31 -10.29
N GLY A 266 29.89 7.06 -9.07
CA GLY A 266 29.15 8.03 -8.28
C GLY A 266 29.56 7.89 -6.82
N ILE A 267 30.29 8.84 -6.26
CA ILE A 267 30.76 8.82 -4.89
C ILE A 267 30.26 10.04 -4.15
N LEU A 268 29.53 9.83 -3.07
CA LEU A 268 29.06 10.87 -2.17
C LEU A 268 29.82 10.79 -0.84
N ILE A 269 30.50 11.85 -0.49
CA ILE A 269 31.19 12.02 0.80
C ILE A 269 30.32 12.90 1.69
N HIS A 270 29.95 12.38 2.84
CA HIS A 270 29.18 13.09 3.84
C HIS A 270 30.04 13.41 5.06
N GLY A 271 30.25 14.67 5.36
CA GLY A 271 31.01 15.13 6.52
C GLY A 271 30.18 15.23 7.79
N ASP A 272 30.80 15.10 8.95
CA ASP A 272 30.15 15.18 10.28
C ASP A 272 29.37 16.49 10.51
N ASN A 273 29.79 17.57 9.86
CA ASN A 273 29.14 18.88 9.92
C ASN A 273 28.00 19.07 8.92
N GLY A 274 27.58 17.98 8.23
CA GLY A 274 26.52 18.01 7.21
C GLY A 274 26.99 18.44 5.82
N THR A 275 28.30 18.68 5.62
CA THR A 275 28.85 18.98 4.29
C THR A 275 28.75 17.76 3.40
N LYS A 276 28.25 17.94 2.17
CA LYS A 276 28.15 16.89 1.16
C LYS A 276 29.04 17.24 -0.03
N VAL A 277 29.90 16.32 -0.41
CA VAL A 277 30.78 16.45 -1.57
C VAL A 277 30.48 15.31 -2.53
N MET A 278 30.13 15.63 -3.76
CA MET A 278 29.95 14.65 -4.82
C MET A 278 31.20 14.56 -5.66
N VAL A 279 31.72 13.35 -5.82
CA VAL A 279 32.86 13.07 -6.70
C VAL A 279 32.34 12.18 -7.82
N ASP A 280 32.35 12.73 -9.03
CA ASP A 280 31.75 12.16 -10.22
C ASP A 280 30.25 11.85 -10.06
N GLY A 281 29.53 11.72 -11.10
CA GLY A 281 28.09 11.45 -11.11
C GLY A 281 27.61 11.11 -12.51
N GLY A 282 28.54 10.77 -13.39
CA GLY A 282 28.26 10.39 -14.76
C GLY A 282 27.83 8.93 -14.89
N SER A 283 27.07 8.62 -15.94
CA SER A 283 26.79 7.27 -16.38
C SER A 283 26.63 7.25 -17.88
N THR A 284 27.13 6.21 -18.50
CA THR A 284 26.94 5.97 -19.95
C THR A 284 25.68 5.15 -20.21
N SER A 285 25.17 4.42 -19.23
CA SER A 285 23.98 3.58 -19.33
C SER A 285 22.69 4.24 -18.92
N GLU A 286 22.74 5.27 -18.06
CA GLU A 286 21.57 5.99 -17.52
C GLU A 286 21.55 7.45 -17.97
N LYS A 287 20.52 7.86 -18.73
CA LYS A 287 20.43 9.22 -19.29
C LYS A 287 20.06 10.31 -18.27
N GLN A 288 19.44 9.93 -17.15
CA GLN A 288 18.98 10.86 -16.11
C GLN A 288 19.51 10.48 -14.74
N VAL A 289 20.81 10.21 -14.66
CA VAL A 289 21.51 9.77 -13.43
C VAL A 289 21.23 10.69 -12.24
N ALA A 290 21.31 11.98 -12.45
CA ALA A 290 21.07 12.96 -11.40
C ALA A 290 19.68 12.78 -10.78
N LYS A 291 18.65 12.68 -11.62
CA LYS A 291 17.24 12.58 -11.18
C LYS A 291 16.90 11.20 -10.61
N ASN A 292 17.38 10.14 -11.24
CA ASN A 292 16.94 8.78 -10.93
C ASN A 292 17.81 8.08 -9.86
N CYS A 293 19.08 8.46 -9.75
CA CYS A 293 20.05 7.80 -8.87
C CYS A 293 20.60 8.71 -7.77
N ILE A 294 20.97 9.97 -8.11
CA ILE A 294 21.70 10.84 -7.17
C ILE A 294 20.75 11.61 -6.26
N VAL A 295 19.73 12.27 -6.82
CA VAL A 295 18.79 13.10 -6.04
C VAL A 295 17.98 12.29 -5.04
N PRO A 296 17.48 11.09 -5.35
CA PRO A 296 16.73 10.27 -4.39
C PRO A 296 17.58 9.76 -3.23
N TYR A 297 18.88 9.65 -3.41
CA TYR A 297 19.82 9.17 -2.39
C TYR A 297 20.15 10.26 -1.37
#